data_e60ba00c08b35cf815a5e131c80cf951
#
_entry.id   e60ba00c08b35cf815a5e131c80cf951
#
_cell.length_a   1.000
_cell.length_b   1.000
_cell.length_c   1.000
_cell.angle_alpha   90.00
_cell.angle_beta   90.00
_cell.angle_gamma   90.00
#
_symmetry.space_group_name_H-M   'P 1'
#
loop_
_entity.id
_entity.type
_entity.pdbx_description
1 polymer ?
#
loop_
_entity_poly.entity_id
_entity_poly.type
_entity_poly.pdbx_seq_one_letter_code
_entity_poly.pdbx_strand_id
1 'polypeptide(L)'
;MKPHTDEPLTGGSRAKTRKGSLSRKGVRRCGIVAVALSAAVLLSSCMPQGAVTEKRADQLSVGDAVIAVRLSEGKFSAGLPDPPEDNWIVLLDAQGRGQATRIEAKRYGISTLLWTERGLSFGVPDKEYVTTDQGTQEIDVKQPSISEYQRFLLPDGRIAVVALGEGIRVDTIHPHGRIETTEIPDTRGEIGQCGQHIVGITDTEDSESIRSAAFEAYAAQSGGDMPENVAAVIQIDEPNGDVPRLLAVAPAIDGLLTGRMSVPCDGNVITVLSIQQEDPAAVRNGTRQPFDGVLVLQRWDLTTGQRTIIPVLDEAGQPIETDQDNFLYYSRAIRVGDEYRFVTKKGNAYAVDVTSGNARHLFSIPSEKTRNPAVFQVSETGVYVLEQNDDEDVLTLSYQPWDGGGKRVLLTTGTMSRYLVERNLLMGYRRSIESFALRPGWDGGAQ
;
A
#
# COMPACT_ATOMS: atom_id res chain seq x y z
N MET A 1 -10.93 17.49 -44.07
CA MET A 1 -12.29 17.42 -44.64
C MET A 1 -12.38 16.29 -45.64
N LYS A 2 -12.97 15.19 -45.22
CA LYS A 2 -13.60 14.17 -46.10
C LYS A 2 -14.48 13.34 -45.15
N PRO A 3 -15.75 13.13 -45.46
CA PRO A 3 -16.68 12.41 -44.60
C PRO A 3 -16.58 10.90 -44.80
N HIS A 4 -16.62 10.12 -43.74
CA HIS A 4 -16.81 8.68 -43.77
C HIS A 4 -18.29 8.38 -43.57
N THR A 5 -18.84 7.63 -44.49
CA THR A 5 -20.19 7.15 -44.61
C THR A 5 -20.44 5.96 -43.72
N ASP A 6 -21.58 5.99 -43.04
CA ASP A 6 -22.16 4.89 -42.25
C ASP A 6 -22.67 3.77 -43.15
N GLU A 7 -22.41 2.51 -42.78
CA GLU A 7 -23.14 1.33 -43.26
C GLU A 7 -23.77 0.59 -42.06
N PRO A 8 -25.04 0.21 -42.13
CA PRO A 8 -25.73 -0.55 -41.08
C PRO A 8 -25.64 -2.05 -41.34
N LEU A 9 -25.17 -2.82 -40.36
CA LEU A 9 -25.25 -4.28 -40.36
C LEU A 9 -26.52 -4.75 -39.64
N THR A 10 -27.46 -5.21 -40.41
CA THR A 10 -28.60 -6.03 -39.99
C THR A 10 -28.22 -7.51 -39.99
N GLY A 11 -28.44 -8.21 -38.88
CA GLY A 11 -28.23 -9.66 -38.78
C GLY A 11 -29.03 -10.27 -37.66
N GLY A 12 -30.26 -10.58 -37.92
CA GLY A 12 -31.14 -11.32 -37.00
C GLY A 12 -30.75 -12.80 -36.93
N SER A 13 -30.74 -13.36 -35.73
CA SER A 13 -30.72 -14.81 -35.52
C SER A 13 -31.79 -15.23 -34.53
N ARG A 14 -32.68 -16.08 -35.03
CA ARG A 14 -33.83 -16.68 -34.34
C ARG A 14 -33.40 -17.71 -33.30
N ALA A 15 -33.82 -17.55 -32.06
CA ALA A 15 -33.74 -18.57 -31.02
C ALA A 15 -34.86 -19.65 -31.24
N LYS A 16 -34.45 -20.91 -31.30
CA LYS A 16 -35.32 -22.09 -31.27
C LYS A 16 -35.54 -22.55 -29.83
N THR A 17 -36.74 -22.43 -29.36
CA THR A 17 -37.28 -23.06 -28.15
C THR A 17 -37.40 -24.56 -28.33
N ARG A 18 -36.77 -25.34 -27.47
CA ARG A 18 -37.02 -26.79 -27.32
C ARG A 18 -37.71 -27.07 -26.00
N LYS A 19 -38.99 -27.49 -26.08
CA LYS A 19 -39.73 -28.11 -25.00
C LYS A 19 -39.28 -29.57 -24.85
N GLY A 20 -38.88 -29.98 -23.66
CA GLY A 20 -38.62 -31.37 -23.31
C GLY A 20 -39.47 -31.79 -22.12
N SER A 21 -40.23 -32.85 -22.33
CA SER A 21 -41.29 -33.38 -21.48
C SER A 21 -40.77 -34.12 -20.24
N LEU A 22 -41.50 -33.97 -19.15
CA LEU A 22 -41.42 -34.77 -17.92
C LEU A 22 -41.79 -36.23 -18.13
N SER A 23 -40.96 -37.15 -17.62
CA SER A 23 -41.37 -38.53 -17.36
C SER A 23 -41.19 -38.86 -15.89
N ARG A 24 -42.27 -39.09 -15.18
CA ARG A 24 -42.35 -39.75 -13.87
C ARG A 24 -42.22 -41.25 -14.03
N LYS A 25 -41.33 -41.89 -13.22
CA LYS A 25 -41.63 -43.19 -12.55
C LYS A 25 -40.35 -43.74 -11.87
N GLY A 26 -40.48 -44.18 -10.63
CA GLY A 26 -39.54 -45.13 -10.07
C GLY A 26 -39.15 -44.93 -8.60
N VAL A 27 -40.13 -45.16 -7.69
CA VAL A 27 -39.82 -45.40 -6.27
C VAL A 27 -39.27 -46.80 -6.13
N ARG A 28 -38.08 -46.96 -5.54
CA ARG A 28 -37.70 -48.18 -4.79
C ARG A 28 -36.76 -47.84 -3.63
N ARG A 29 -37.19 -48.31 -2.47
CA ARG A 29 -36.50 -48.31 -1.18
C ARG A 29 -35.25 -49.17 -1.23
N CYS A 30 -34.14 -48.72 -0.67
CA CYS A 30 -33.19 -49.54 0.12
C CYS A 30 -32.07 -48.67 0.69
N GLY A 31 -31.81 -48.81 1.98
CA GLY A 31 -30.48 -48.71 2.56
C GLY A 31 -30.20 -47.49 3.42
N ILE A 32 -30.66 -47.55 4.66
CA ILE A 32 -30.14 -46.77 5.78
C ILE A 32 -28.78 -47.42 6.19
N VAL A 33 -27.67 -46.83 5.85
CA VAL A 33 -26.34 -46.87 6.58
C VAL A 33 -25.37 -46.05 5.71
N ALA A 34 -25.14 -44.79 6.01
CA ALA A 34 -23.97 -43.96 5.71
C ALA A 34 -24.32 -42.47 5.87
N VAL A 35 -24.83 -42.06 7.02
CA VAL A 35 -25.26 -40.65 7.28
C VAL A 35 -24.47 -40.09 8.48
N ALA A 36 -23.25 -40.55 8.72
CA ALA A 36 -22.48 -40.02 9.86
C ALA A 36 -21.16 -39.29 9.50
N LEU A 37 -20.79 -39.22 8.22
CA LEU A 37 -19.54 -38.52 7.83
C LEU A 37 -19.73 -37.30 6.92
N SER A 38 -20.96 -36.97 6.52
CA SER A 38 -21.22 -35.81 5.65
C SER A 38 -21.76 -34.58 6.38
N ALA A 39 -21.97 -34.67 7.69
CA ALA A 39 -22.50 -33.54 8.49
C ALA A 39 -21.43 -32.55 8.96
N ALA A 40 -20.15 -32.87 8.84
CA ALA A 40 -19.09 -31.96 9.27
C ALA A 40 -18.66 -30.93 8.21
N VAL A 41 -19.05 -31.10 6.96
CA VAL A 41 -18.68 -30.18 5.84
C VAL A 41 -19.79 -29.17 5.50
N LEU A 42 -21.01 -29.36 6.00
CA LEU A 42 -22.13 -28.45 5.70
C LEU A 42 -22.41 -27.41 6.81
N LEU A 43 -21.62 -27.38 7.87
CA LEU A 43 -21.76 -26.37 8.94
C LEU A 43 -20.91 -25.11 8.72
N SER A 44 -20.10 -25.04 7.67
CA SER A 44 -19.28 -23.85 7.38
C SER A 44 -19.94 -22.81 6.46
N SER A 45 -21.16 -23.05 5.96
CA SER A 45 -21.81 -22.12 5.01
C SER A 45 -22.89 -21.21 5.59
N CYS A 46 -23.15 -21.26 6.89
CA CYS A 46 -24.03 -20.28 7.56
C CYS A 46 -23.17 -19.39 8.46
N MET A 47 -22.31 -18.56 7.88
CA MET A 47 -21.79 -17.43 8.65
C MET A 47 -22.95 -16.45 8.89
N PRO A 48 -23.25 -16.10 10.14
CA PRO A 48 -24.35 -15.18 10.44
C PRO A 48 -24.06 -13.83 9.79
N GLN A 49 -24.93 -13.39 8.87
CA GLN A 49 -24.99 -12.00 8.44
C GLN A 49 -25.22 -11.16 9.71
N GLY A 50 -24.22 -10.39 10.12
CA GLY A 50 -24.33 -9.54 11.30
C GLY A 50 -23.14 -9.62 12.28
N ALA A 51 -22.06 -10.30 11.92
CA ALA A 51 -20.91 -10.47 12.80
C ALA A 51 -20.05 -9.18 12.98
N VAL A 52 -20.30 -8.10 12.22
CA VAL A 52 -19.61 -6.80 12.36
C VAL A 52 -20.61 -5.74 12.83
N THR A 53 -20.33 -5.12 13.97
CA THR A 53 -21.17 -4.07 14.57
C THR A 53 -20.62 -2.71 14.20
N GLU A 54 -21.48 -1.82 13.67
CA GLU A 54 -21.12 -0.44 13.41
C GLU A 54 -21.07 0.39 14.71
N LYS A 55 -20.03 1.17 14.84
CA LYS A 55 -19.79 2.08 15.97
C LYS A 55 -19.31 3.43 15.46
N ARG A 56 -19.44 4.45 16.28
CA ARG A 56 -18.77 5.73 16.07
C ARG A 56 -17.26 5.54 16.29
N ALA A 57 -16.43 6.40 15.68
CA ALA A 57 -14.97 6.29 15.78
C ALA A 57 -14.49 6.36 17.24
N ASP A 58 -15.10 7.24 18.05
CA ASP A 58 -14.82 7.41 19.49
C ASP A 58 -15.25 6.22 20.36
N GLN A 59 -16.01 5.26 19.79
CA GLN A 59 -16.52 4.07 20.49
C GLN A 59 -15.86 2.76 20.04
N LEU A 60 -14.90 2.85 19.09
CA LEU A 60 -14.13 1.68 18.71
C LEU A 60 -13.23 1.21 19.85
N SER A 61 -12.98 -0.09 19.88
CA SER A 61 -11.96 -0.70 20.72
C SER A 61 -11.31 -1.84 19.96
N VAL A 62 -10.02 -2.08 20.14
CA VAL A 62 -9.35 -3.17 19.43
C VAL A 62 -9.81 -4.54 19.92
N GLY A 63 -10.11 -4.72 21.23
CA GLY A 63 -10.65 -5.97 21.78
C GLY A 63 -9.89 -7.21 21.30
N ASP A 64 -10.63 -8.20 20.78
CA ASP A 64 -10.07 -9.44 20.22
C ASP A 64 -9.68 -9.32 18.73
N ALA A 65 -9.74 -8.11 18.17
CA ALA A 65 -9.39 -7.92 16.77
C ALA A 65 -7.91 -8.26 16.49
N VAL A 66 -7.66 -8.90 15.37
CA VAL A 66 -6.34 -9.32 14.91
C VAL A 66 -5.91 -8.62 13.62
N ILE A 67 -6.87 -8.07 12.87
CA ILE A 67 -6.65 -7.30 11.66
C ILE A 67 -7.51 -6.05 11.65
N ALA A 68 -6.93 -4.94 11.21
CA ALA A 68 -7.64 -3.72 10.85
C ALA A 68 -7.55 -3.53 9.34
N VAL A 69 -8.66 -3.18 8.70
CA VAL A 69 -8.74 -2.95 7.24
C VAL A 69 -9.31 -1.56 7.00
N ARG A 70 -8.65 -0.77 6.15
CA ARG A 70 -9.16 0.49 5.64
C ARG A 70 -9.74 0.28 4.24
N LEU A 71 -10.98 0.69 4.08
CA LEU A 71 -11.69 0.69 2.82
C LEU A 71 -11.98 2.12 2.39
N SER A 72 -11.80 2.42 1.10
CA SER A 72 -12.21 3.68 0.48
C SER A 72 -13.18 3.46 -0.66
N GLU A 73 -13.94 4.47 -0.99
CA GLU A 73 -14.69 4.48 -2.24
C GLU A 73 -13.72 4.48 -3.41
N GLY A 74 -13.90 3.51 -4.32
CA GLY A 74 -13.12 3.44 -5.55
C GLY A 74 -13.29 4.73 -6.35
N LYS A 75 -12.22 5.21 -6.96
CA LYS A 75 -12.19 6.40 -7.82
C LYS A 75 -13.27 6.32 -8.89
N PHE A 76 -14.34 7.05 -8.72
CA PHE A 76 -15.33 7.24 -9.77
C PHE A 76 -15.28 8.68 -10.26
N SER A 77 -14.74 8.88 -11.44
CA SER A 77 -14.69 10.17 -12.10
C SER A 77 -15.50 10.12 -13.38
N ALA A 78 -16.74 10.46 -13.31
CA ALA A 78 -17.55 10.71 -14.50
C ALA A 78 -18.33 12.01 -14.36
N GLY A 79 -17.64 13.12 -14.01
CA GLY A 79 -18.19 14.46 -14.17
C GLY A 79 -19.36 14.84 -13.26
N LEU A 80 -19.68 14.04 -12.26
CA LEU A 80 -20.65 14.39 -11.22
C LEU A 80 -19.97 15.03 -10.02
N PRO A 81 -20.63 15.97 -9.31
CA PRO A 81 -20.10 16.49 -8.06
C PRO A 81 -19.95 15.34 -7.08
N ASP A 82 -18.73 15.17 -6.56
CA ASP A 82 -18.41 14.04 -5.70
C ASP A 82 -19.14 14.13 -4.37
N PRO A 83 -19.84 13.06 -3.99
CA PRO A 83 -20.27 12.91 -2.61
C PRO A 83 -19.05 12.83 -1.68
N PRO A 84 -19.18 13.20 -0.40
CA PRO A 84 -18.13 12.92 0.58
C PRO A 84 -17.82 11.43 0.55
N GLU A 85 -16.54 11.09 0.38
CA GLU A 85 -16.12 9.68 0.29
C GLU A 85 -16.32 8.99 1.61
N ASP A 86 -17.09 7.91 1.59
CA ASP A 86 -17.32 7.06 2.72
C ASP A 86 -16.17 6.05 2.86
N ASN A 87 -15.24 6.36 3.74
CA ASN A 87 -14.21 5.42 4.12
C ASN A 87 -14.64 4.63 5.36
N TRP A 88 -14.13 3.41 5.47
CA TRP A 88 -14.40 2.55 6.60
C TRP A 88 -13.12 2.03 7.22
N ILE A 89 -13.10 1.98 8.55
CA ILE A 89 -12.13 1.19 9.31
C ILE A 89 -12.89 -0.01 9.86
N VAL A 90 -12.42 -1.21 9.55
CA VAL A 90 -13.03 -2.45 10.00
C VAL A 90 -12.01 -3.25 10.80
N LEU A 91 -12.37 -3.59 12.02
CA LEU A 91 -11.59 -4.41 12.96
C LEU A 91 -12.21 -5.80 13.01
N LEU A 92 -11.42 -6.84 12.73
CA LEU A 92 -11.90 -8.23 12.73
C LEU A 92 -11.08 -9.10 13.67
N ASP A 93 -11.77 -9.98 14.40
CA ASP A 93 -11.16 -11.08 15.14
C ASP A 93 -10.75 -12.24 14.19
N ALA A 94 -10.11 -13.25 14.73
CA ALA A 94 -9.67 -14.44 13.96
C ALA A 94 -10.82 -15.25 13.35
N GLN A 95 -12.07 -14.99 13.76
CA GLN A 95 -13.28 -15.61 13.20
C GLN A 95 -13.99 -14.69 12.19
N GLY A 96 -13.41 -13.53 11.87
CA GLY A 96 -14.00 -12.54 10.96
C GLY A 96 -15.17 -11.76 11.54
N ARG A 97 -15.35 -11.74 12.86
CA ARG A 97 -16.34 -10.90 13.57
C ARG A 97 -15.67 -9.62 14.03
N GLY A 98 -16.43 -8.57 14.29
CA GLY A 98 -15.77 -7.39 14.79
C GLY A 98 -16.59 -6.11 14.82
N GLN A 99 -15.91 -5.00 14.55
CA GLN A 99 -16.47 -3.67 14.61
C GLN A 99 -16.07 -2.89 13.35
N ALA A 100 -16.93 -1.96 12.93
CA ALA A 100 -16.63 -1.05 11.85
C ALA A 100 -17.03 0.38 12.23
N THR A 101 -16.28 1.34 11.74
CA THR A 101 -16.64 2.74 11.82
C THR A 101 -16.52 3.40 10.45
N ARG A 102 -17.51 4.24 10.15
CA ARG A 102 -17.45 5.13 9.01
C ARG A 102 -16.59 6.34 9.39
N ILE A 103 -15.67 6.69 8.52
CA ILE A 103 -14.86 7.90 8.63
C ILE A 103 -15.07 8.75 7.38
N GLU A 104 -15.35 10.03 7.59
CA GLU A 104 -15.40 10.97 6.48
C GLU A 104 -13.96 11.31 6.06
N ALA A 105 -13.60 11.01 4.84
CA ALA A 105 -12.34 11.45 4.26
C ALA A 105 -12.61 12.36 3.07
N LYS A 106 -11.78 13.39 2.94
CA LYS A 106 -11.76 14.16 1.71
C LYS A 106 -11.07 13.33 0.63
N ARG A 107 -11.46 13.54 -0.62
CA ARG A 107 -10.95 12.91 -1.83
C ARG A 107 -9.44 12.76 -1.82
N TYR A 108 -8.94 11.61 -2.28
CA TYR A 108 -7.55 11.32 -2.67
C TYR A 108 -6.51 11.00 -1.59
N GLY A 109 -6.87 10.55 -0.42
CA GLY A 109 -5.85 10.14 0.55
C GLY A 109 -5.61 8.64 0.59
N ILE A 110 -4.48 8.14 0.11
CA ILE A 110 -3.98 6.83 0.55
C ILE A 110 -3.53 7.03 1.99
N SER A 111 -4.12 6.29 2.93
CA SER A 111 -3.75 6.40 4.34
C SER A 111 -3.41 5.03 4.91
N THR A 112 -2.19 4.89 5.40
CA THR A 112 -1.76 3.66 6.06
C THR A 112 -2.38 3.55 7.45
N LEU A 113 -2.63 2.31 7.87
CA LEU A 113 -2.91 1.97 9.25
C LEU A 113 -1.60 1.61 9.94
N LEU A 114 -1.46 1.98 11.21
CA LEU A 114 -0.34 1.56 12.05
C LEU A 114 -0.87 0.90 13.31
N TRP A 115 -0.60 -0.39 13.48
CA TRP A 115 -0.94 -1.10 14.71
C TRP A 115 0.34 -1.38 15.51
N THR A 116 0.37 -0.92 16.72
CA THR A 116 1.50 -1.07 17.65
C THR A 116 1.01 -1.64 18.98
N GLU A 117 1.91 -1.94 19.90
CA GLU A 117 1.56 -2.30 21.28
C GLU A 117 0.75 -1.20 22.00
N ARG A 118 0.78 0.03 21.50
CA ARG A 118 0.01 1.16 22.03
C ARG A 118 -1.40 1.27 21.48
N GLY A 119 -1.74 0.47 20.49
CA GLY A 119 -3.03 0.49 19.81
C GLY A 119 -2.91 0.72 18.30
N LEU A 120 -4.09 0.83 17.68
CA LEU A 120 -4.26 1.10 16.25
C LEU A 120 -4.37 2.60 16.02
N SER A 121 -3.46 3.16 15.20
CA SER A 121 -3.50 4.54 14.73
C SER A 121 -4.06 4.61 13.33
N PHE A 122 -5.04 5.50 13.13
CA PHE A 122 -5.64 5.82 11.84
C PHE A 122 -6.20 7.24 11.87
N GLY A 123 -6.42 7.86 10.72
CA GLY A 123 -6.87 9.24 10.72
C GLY A 123 -7.68 9.64 9.50
N VAL A 124 -8.19 10.85 9.61
CA VAL A 124 -8.85 11.66 8.60
C VAL A 124 -8.17 13.04 8.57
N PRO A 125 -8.45 13.91 7.60
CA PRO A 125 -7.69 15.15 7.42
C PRO A 125 -7.60 16.09 8.63
N ASP A 126 -8.58 16.08 9.52
CA ASP A 126 -8.65 16.96 10.69
C ASP A 126 -8.50 16.22 12.02
N LYS A 127 -8.41 14.89 12.01
CA LYS A 127 -8.35 14.07 13.21
C LYS A 127 -7.48 12.84 13.05
N GLU A 128 -6.71 12.55 14.07
CA GLU A 128 -6.03 11.28 14.25
C GLU A 128 -6.67 10.52 15.41
N TYR A 129 -6.79 9.21 15.26
CA TYR A 129 -7.38 8.32 16.24
C TYR A 129 -6.35 7.29 16.70
N VAL A 130 -6.30 7.05 18.01
CA VAL A 130 -5.54 5.95 18.59
C VAL A 130 -6.52 5.06 19.36
N THR A 131 -6.79 3.87 18.83
CA THR A 131 -7.75 2.91 19.37
C THR A 131 -7.04 1.82 20.16
N THR A 132 -7.44 1.63 21.41
CA THR A 132 -6.92 0.62 22.34
C THR A 132 -8.03 -0.32 22.80
N ASP A 133 -7.75 -1.25 23.72
CA ASP A 133 -8.76 -2.07 24.38
C ASP A 133 -9.71 -1.24 25.26
N GLN A 134 -9.25 -0.08 25.72
CA GLN A 134 -10.02 0.82 26.59
C GLN A 134 -10.90 1.81 25.82
N GLY A 135 -10.78 1.87 24.52
CA GLY A 135 -11.50 2.78 23.63
C GLY A 135 -10.58 3.58 22.73
N THR A 136 -11.13 4.61 22.11
CA THR A 136 -10.46 5.44 21.13
C THR A 136 -10.20 6.85 21.67
N GLN A 137 -8.95 7.28 21.61
CA GLN A 137 -8.55 8.65 21.78
C GLN A 137 -8.64 9.37 20.45
N GLU A 138 -9.34 10.50 20.42
CA GLU A 138 -9.42 11.42 19.29
C GLU A 138 -8.43 12.58 19.53
N ILE A 139 -7.68 12.93 18.49
CA ILE A 139 -6.63 13.95 18.52
C ILE A 139 -6.87 14.90 17.34
N ASP A 140 -7.11 16.17 17.62
CA ASP A 140 -7.28 17.17 16.57
C ASP A 140 -5.96 17.45 15.87
N VAL A 141 -5.94 17.30 14.55
CA VAL A 141 -4.80 17.60 13.68
C VAL A 141 -5.26 18.53 12.54
N LYS A 142 -4.35 19.32 12.00
CA LYS A 142 -4.66 20.17 10.86
C LYS A 142 -3.91 19.66 9.65
N GLN A 143 -4.46 18.70 8.96
CA GLN A 143 -3.79 18.11 7.80
C GLN A 143 -4.30 18.73 6.49
N PRO A 144 -3.46 18.80 5.44
CA PRO A 144 -3.88 19.31 4.15
C PRO A 144 -4.96 18.41 3.53
N SER A 145 -5.81 19.01 2.69
CA SER A 145 -7.02 18.35 2.18
C SER A 145 -6.80 17.25 1.15
N ILE A 146 -5.58 17.13 0.62
CA ILE A 146 -5.22 16.15 -0.43
C ILE A 146 -3.85 15.63 -0.05
N SER A 147 -3.76 14.38 0.41
CA SER A 147 -2.49 13.87 0.88
C SER A 147 -2.47 12.36 0.97
N GLU A 148 -1.33 11.81 0.72
CA GLU A 148 -1.00 10.46 1.17
C GLU A 148 -0.55 10.56 2.63
N TYR A 149 -1.08 9.68 3.48
CA TYR A 149 -0.74 9.64 4.90
C TYR A 149 0.05 8.39 5.21
N GLN A 150 1.24 8.56 5.76
CA GLN A 150 2.06 7.48 6.27
C GLN A 150 2.22 7.61 7.77
N ARG A 151 2.33 6.49 8.47
CA ARG A 151 2.49 6.45 9.92
C ARG A 151 3.70 5.63 10.29
N PHE A 152 4.49 6.16 11.21
CA PHE A 152 5.72 5.54 11.71
C PHE A 152 5.69 5.51 13.22
N LEU A 153 6.07 4.36 13.81
CA LEU A 153 6.37 4.28 15.24
C LEU A 153 7.83 4.60 15.47
N LEU A 154 8.11 5.70 16.14
CA LEU A 154 9.48 6.05 16.53
C LEU A 154 9.93 5.21 17.73
N PRO A 155 11.25 4.92 17.88
CA PRO A 155 11.77 4.09 18.97
C PRO A 155 11.43 4.58 20.38
N ASP A 156 11.21 5.89 20.56
CA ASP A 156 10.76 6.48 21.83
C ASP A 156 9.24 6.39 22.07
N GLY A 157 8.53 5.72 21.18
CA GLY A 157 7.09 5.46 21.26
C GLY A 157 6.23 6.61 20.73
N ARG A 158 6.79 7.68 20.17
CA ARG A 158 6.02 8.68 19.41
C ARG A 158 5.50 8.08 18.11
N ILE A 159 4.36 8.57 17.63
CA ILE A 159 3.83 8.24 16.29
C ILE A 159 4.02 9.47 15.42
N ALA A 160 4.76 9.32 14.33
CA ALA A 160 4.87 10.34 13.30
C ALA A 160 3.82 10.05 12.20
N VAL A 161 2.93 11.00 11.97
CA VAL A 161 1.96 10.99 10.87
C VAL A 161 2.44 11.95 9.81
N VAL A 162 2.84 11.43 8.68
CA VAL A 162 3.38 12.22 7.57
C VAL A 162 2.31 12.38 6.50
N ALA A 163 1.98 13.61 6.18
CA ALA A 163 1.08 13.96 5.11
C ALA A 163 1.86 14.54 3.92
N LEU A 164 1.62 13.97 2.74
CA LEU A 164 2.25 14.38 1.47
C LEU A 164 1.20 15.06 0.59
N GLY A 165 1.49 16.28 0.18
CA GLY A 165 0.60 17.09 -0.65
C GLY A 165 1.38 18.09 -1.51
N GLU A 166 1.04 19.39 -1.44
CA GLU A 166 1.86 20.47 -2.03
C GLU A 166 3.19 20.68 -1.29
N GLY A 167 3.35 20.04 -0.12
CA GLY A 167 4.53 19.98 0.70
C GLY A 167 4.45 18.76 1.60
N ILE A 168 5.37 18.68 2.56
CA ILE A 168 5.42 17.63 3.57
C ILE A 168 5.02 18.22 4.91
N ARG A 169 4.08 17.57 5.60
CA ARG A 169 3.73 17.86 6.98
C ARG A 169 3.94 16.63 7.83
N VAL A 170 4.56 16.80 8.98
CA VAL A 170 4.74 15.77 10.00
C VAL A 170 4.06 16.21 11.28
N ASP A 171 3.06 15.45 11.72
CA ASP A 171 2.46 15.57 13.04
C ASP A 171 3.05 14.48 13.93
N THR A 172 3.88 14.84 14.89
CA THR A 172 4.48 13.93 15.86
C THR A 172 3.61 13.85 17.11
N ILE A 173 2.98 12.71 17.32
CA ILE A 173 2.05 12.44 18.43
C ILE A 173 2.81 11.77 19.57
N HIS A 174 2.93 12.48 20.70
CA HIS A 174 3.54 11.95 21.89
C HIS A 174 2.62 10.96 22.64
N PRO A 175 3.18 10.08 23.50
CA PRO A 175 2.39 9.13 24.28
C PRO A 175 1.24 9.72 25.06
N HIS A 176 1.34 10.99 25.44
CA HIS A 176 0.33 11.71 26.24
C HIS A 176 -0.61 12.60 25.39
N GLY A 177 -0.62 12.41 24.06
CA GLY A 177 -1.51 13.13 23.15
C GLY A 177 -1.04 14.55 22.78
N ARG A 178 0.13 15.02 23.24
CA ARG A 178 0.73 16.25 22.73
C ARG A 178 1.14 16.06 21.27
N ILE A 179 0.89 17.07 20.45
CA ILE A 179 1.30 17.08 19.05
C ILE A 179 2.36 18.15 18.83
N GLU A 180 3.37 17.79 18.07
CA GLU A 180 4.34 18.71 17.47
C GLU A 180 4.19 18.63 15.97
N THR A 181 4.04 19.78 15.31
CA THR A 181 3.84 19.85 13.87
C THR A 181 5.03 20.50 13.21
N THR A 182 5.51 19.87 12.15
CA THR A 182 6.50 20.40 11.21
C THR A 182 5.88 20.48 9.83
N GLU A 183 6.06 21.61 9.14
CA GLU A 183 5.62 21.80 7.75
C GLU A 183 6.81 22.23 6.90
N ILE A 184 6.98 21.57 5.75
CA ILE A 184 7.98 21.89 4.75
C ILE A 184 7.25 22.15 3.44
N PRO A 185 7.10 23.39 3.02
CA PRO A 185 6.39 23.73 1.79
C PRO A 185 7.18 23.28 0.56
N ASP A 186 6.49 23.14 -0.56
CA ASP A 186 7.07 22.92 -1.89
C ASP A 186 8.13 21.78 -1.93
N THR A 187 7.89 20.73 -1.14
CA THR A 187 8.77 19.56 -1.06
C THR A 187 7.97 18.31 -1.29
N ARG A 188 8.43 17.47 -2.20
CA ARG A 188 7.89 16.15 -2.48
C ARG A 188 9.00 15.12 -2.32
N GLY A 189 8.64 13.86 -2.12
CA GLY A 189 9.66 12.80 -2.03
C GLY A 189 9.12 11.52 -1.43
N GLU A 190 9.96 10.50 -1.45
CA GLU A 190 9.71 9.22 -0.80
C GLU A 190 10.13 9.31 0.66
N ILE A 191 9.26 8.87 1.55
CA ILE A 191 9.45 9.05 3.00
C ILE A 191 9.68 7.70 3.67
N GLY A 192 10.51 7.74 4.70
CA GLY A 192 10.77 6.59 5.57
C GLY A 192 11.25 7.00 6.95
N GLN A 193 11.53 6.00 7.75
CA GLN A 193 12.08 6.17 9.08
C GLN A 193 13.53 5.70 9.14
N CYS A 194 14.40 6.51 9.72
CA CYS A 194 15.80 6.17 9.98
C CYS A 194 16.13 6.45 11.46
N GLY A 195 16.18 5.40 12.27
CA GLY A 195 16.35 5.53 13.71
C GLY A 195 15.20 6.32 14.35
N GLN A 196 15.55 7.44 15.00
CA GLN A 196 14.60 8.34 15.67
C GLN A 196 13.97 9.37 14.74
N HIS A 197 14.39 9.41 13.46
CA HIS A 197 14.06 10.49 12.55
C HIS A 197 13.21 10.01 11.38
N ILE A 198 12.40 10.93 10.88
CA ILE A 198 11.71 10.80 9.60
C ILE A 198 12.61 11.43 8.53
N VAL A 199 12.90 10.64 7.52
CA VAL A 199 13.75 11.02 6.41
C VAL A 199 12.99 10.93 5.08
N GLY A 200 13.44 11.71 4.11
CA GLY A 200 12.90 11.68 2.75
C GLY A 200 14.00 11.63 1.71
N ILE A 201 13.70 11.10 0.55
CA ILE A 201 14.52 11.23 -0.65
C ILE A 201 13.74 12.05 -1.65
N THR A 202 14.35 13.11 -2.15
CA THR A 202 13.78 14.07 -3.09
C THR A 202 14.86 14.57 -4.05
N ASP A 203 14.49 15.43 -4.97
CA ASP A 203 15.44 16.16 -5.81
C ASP A 203 15.04 17.63 -5.99
N THR A 204 15.91 18.39 -6.65
CA THR A 204 15.70 19.82 -6.87
C THR A 204 14.68 20.14 -7.98
N GLU A 205 14.20 19.17 -8.74
CA GLU A 205 13.10 19.34 -9.67
C GLU A 205 11.75 19.32 -8.93
N ASP A 206 11.59 18.39 -7.99
CA ASP A 206 10.36 18.18 -7.23
C ASP A 206 10.27 19.03 -5.95
N SER A 207 11.36 19.71 -5.55
CA SER A 207 11.43 20.39 -4.24
C SER A 207 12.18 21.72 -4.32
N GLU A 208 11.43 22.79 -4.54
CA GLU A 208 11.98 24.15 -4.65
C GLU A 208 12.60 24.62 -3.31
N SER A 209 12.02 24.23 -2.18
CA SER A 209 12.48 24.61 -0.84
C SER A 209 13.93 24.20 -0.53
N ILE A 210 14.41 23.10 -1.12
CA ILE A 210 15.77 22.61 -0.91
C ILE A 210 16.76 23.03 -1.99
N ARG A 211 16.28 23.60 -3.11
CA ARG A 211 17.09 23.80 -4.34
C ARG A 211 18.42 24.50 -4.07
N SER A 212 18.40 25.68 -3.48
CA SER A 212 19.62 26.46 -3.23
C SER A 212 20.58 25.68 -2.31
N ALA A 213 20.07 25.16 -1.19
CA ALA A 213 20.88 24.44 -0.21
C ALA A 213 21.49 23.14 -0.78
N ALA A 214 20.73 22.41 -1.64
CA ALA A 214 21.21 21.17 -2.26
C ALA A 214 22.34 21.45 -3.27
N PHE A 215 22.18 22.48 -4.10
CA PHE A 215 23.24 22.88 -5.03
C PHE A 215 24.49 23.39 -4.31
N GLU A 216 24.35 24.19 -3.27
CA GLU A 216 25.49 24.66 -2.44
C GLU A 216 26.21 23.49 -1.77
N ALA A 217 25.45 22.55 -1.18
CA ALA A 217 26.02 21.35 -0.55
C ALA A 217 26.76 20.47 -1.56
N TYR A 218 26.16 20.28 -2.74
CA TYR A 218 26.79 19.50 -3.80
C TYR A 218 28.09 20.17 -4.33
N ALA A 219 28.07 21.46 -4.56
CA ALA A 219 29.27 22.21 -4.98
C ALA A 219 30.41 22.09 -3.98
N ALA A 220 30.08 22.18 -2.69
CA ALA A 220 31.08 22.05 -1.61
C ALA A 220 31.66 20.61 -1.52
N GLN A 221 30.87 19.59 -1.89
CA GLN A 221 31.30 18.20 -1.83
C GLN A 221 32.06 17.76 -3.08
N SER A 222 31.62 18.16 -4.28
CA SER A 222 32.11 17.60 -5.56
C SER A 222 33.30 18.38 -6.14
N GLY A 223 33.33 19.69 -5.94
CA GLY A 223 34.32 20.58 -6.60
C GLY A 223 34.31 20.50 -8.14
N GLY A 224 33.32 19.84 -8.75
CA GLY A 224 33.25 19.57 -10.16
C GLY A 224 32.08 20.29 -10.87
N ASP A 225 31.73 19.82 -12.06
CA ASP A 225 30.63 20.35 -12.85
C ASP A 225 29.30 20.16 -12.11
N MET A 226 28.45 21.17 -12.19
CA MET A 226 27.13 21.16 -11.58
C MET A 226 26.15 20.32 -12.42
N PRO A 227 25.44 19.35 -11.82
CA PRO A 227 24.39 18.62 -12.52
C PRO A 227 23.17 19.51 -12.77
N GLU A 228 22.30 19.10 -13.68
CA GLU A 228 21.03 19.78 -13.94
C GLU A 228 20.13 19.76 -12.69
N ASN A 229 20.05 18.60 -12.02
CA ASN A 229 19.31 18.39 -10.78
C ASN A 229 20.15 17.65 -9.75
N VAL A 230 19.91 17.96 -8.48
CA VAL A 230 20.57 17.33 -7.32
C VAL A 230 19.52 16.55 -6.53
N ALA A 231 19.76 15.26 -6.36
CA ALA A 231 19.01 14.44 -5.42
C ALA A 231 19.54 14.64 -4.00
N ALA A 232 18.65 14.61 -3.03
CA ALA A 232 18.97 14.81 -1.62
C ALA A 232 18.28 13.81 -0.72
N VAL A 233 18.97 13.37 0.33
CA VAL A 233 18.35 12.80 1.52
C VAL A 233 18.13 13.94 2.52
N ILE A 234 16.91 14.09 2.97
CA ILE A 234 16.48 15.14 3.89
C ILE A 234 15.96 14.55 5.20
N GLN A 235 16.20 15.23 6.31
CA GLN A 235 15.53 14.98 7.59
C GLN A 235 14.38 15.95 7.71
N ILE A 236 13.18 15.43 8.00
CA ILE A 236 11.93 16.17 7.88
C ILE A 236 11.38 16.59 9.24
N ASP A 237 11.52 15.75 10.25
CA ASP A 237 10.94 15.94 11.58
C ASP A 237 11.66 17.01 12.43
N GLU A 238 12.89 17.41 12.04
CA GLU A 238 13.67 18.47 12.69
C GLU A 238 14.27 19.41 11.65
N PRO A 239 13.48 20.25 10.98
CA PRO A 239 13.98 21.19 9.98
C PRO A 239 14.70 22.39 10.62
N ASN A 240 15.53 23.05 9.84
CA ASN A 240 16.10 24.35 10.17
C ASN A 240 15.15 25.47 9.70
N GLY A 241 14.19 25.87 10.52
CA GLY A 241 13.09 26.75 10.09
C GLY A 241 12.18 26.02 9.09
N ASP A 242 11.93 26.61 7.94
CA ASP A 242 11.05 26.06 6.87
C ASP A 242 11.83 25.15 5.88
N VAL A 243 13.12 24.94 6.08
CA VAL A 243 13.97 24.14 5.20
C VAL A 243 14.37 22.84 5.90
N PRO A 244 14.18 21.67 5.26
CA PRO A 244 14.61 20.40 5.85
C PRO A 244 16.13 20.36 5.97
N ARG A 245 16.61 19.60 6.93
CA ARG A 245 18.05 19.39 7.08
C ARG A 245 18.54 18.43 5.99
N LEU A 246 19.53 18.86 5.20
CA LEU A 246 20.18 17.99 4.23
C LEU A 246 21.13 17.02 4.95
N LEU A 247 20.99 15.72 4.65
CA LEU A 247 21.83 14.66 5.18
C LEU A 247 22.85 14.16 4.15
N ALA A 248 22.47 14.11 2.87
CA ALA A 248 23.32 13.70 1.78
C ALA A 248 22.83 14.31 0.46
N VAL A 249 23.73 14.54 -0.49
CA VAL A 249 23.40 15.05 -1.83
C VAL A 249 24.20 14.31 -2.90
N ALA A 250 23.61 14.15 -4.08
CA ALA A 250 24.25 13.55 -5.26
C ALA A 250 23.57 14.06 -6.55
N PRO A 251 24.15 13.91 -7.74
CA PRO A 251 23.43 14.20 -8.97
C PRO A 251 22.13 13.42 -9.06
N ALA A 252 21.01 14.03 -9.44
CA ALA A 252 19.78 13.28 -9.66
C ALA A 252 19.97 12.20 -10.74
N ILE A 253 19.24 11.10 -10.64
CA ILE A 253 19.14 10.13 -11.73
C ILE A 253 17.91 10.46 -12.56
N ASP A 254 18.01 10.30 -13.87
CA ASP A 254 16.83 10.33 -14.72
C ASP A 254 15.99 9.07 -14.43
N GLY A 255 14.87 9.22 -13.73
CA GLY A 255 14.06 8.08 -13.38
C GLY A 255 13.08 8.34 -12.25
N LEU A 256 12.54 7.27 -11.73
CA LEU A 256 11.52 7.32 -10.68
C LEU A 256 11.95 6.54 -9.44
N LEU A 257 11.65 7.08 -8.28
CA LEU A 257 11.64 6.32 -7.05
C LEU A 257 10.43 5.37 -7.07
N THR A 258 10.64 4.10 -6.76
CA THR A 258 9.60 3.07 -6.92
C THR A 258 8.85 2.74 -5.66
N GLY A 259 9.30 3.25 -4.54
CA GLY A 259 8.81 2.83 -3.23
C GLY A 259 8.16 3.94 -2.43
N ARG A 260 7.06 4.53 -2.89
CA ARG A 260 6.36 5.63 -2.17
C ARG A 260 6.16 5.41 -0.66
N MET A 261 6.41 4.23 -0.14
CA MET A 261 6.18 3.92 1.27
C MET A 261 7.32 3.13 1.93
N SER A 262 8.48 3.04 1.30
CA SER A 262 9.54 2.19 1.84
C SER A 262 10.91 2.76 1.51
N VAL A 263 11.41 3.52 2.45
CA VAL A 263 12.81 3.96 2.48
C VAL A 263 13.50 3.21 3.63
N PRO A 264 13.86 1.92 3.45
CA PRO A 264 14.51 1.14 4.48
C PRO A 264 15.83 1.75 4.88
N CYS A 265 16.04 1.88 6.19
CA CYS A 265 17.26 2.38 6.78
C CYS A 265 17.86 1.34 7.73
N ASP A 266 19.15 1.08 7.58
CA ASP A 266 19.90 0.22 8.47
C ASP A 266 21.12 0.99 9.01
N GLY A 267 21.11 1.31 10.29
CA GLY A 267 22.05 2.22 10.88
C GLY A 267 21.99 3.60 10.20
N ASN A 268 23.06 3.98 9.50
CA ASN A 268 23.15 5.23 8.74
C ASN A 268 23.10 5.01 7.22
N VAL A 269 22.59 3.86 6.76
CA VAL A 269 22.52 3.56 5.33
C VAL A 269 21.08 3.40 4.90
N ILE A 270 20.65 4.29 4.03
CA ILE A 270 19.35 4.19 3.36
C ILE A 270 19.54 3.43 2.05
N THR A 271 18.63 2.50 1.78
CA THR A 271 18.60 1.77 0.51
C THR A 271 17.21 1.90 -0.09
N VAL A 272 17.11 2.36 -1.33
CA VAL A 272 15.83 2.46 -2.03
C VAL A 272 15.93 1.90 -3.43
N LEU A 273 14.85 1.29 -3.87
CA LEU A 273 14.69 0.80 -5.23
C LEU A 273 14.20 1.95 -6.12
N SER A 274 14.79 2.07 -7.31
CA SER A 274 14.47 3.10 -8.29
C SER A 274 14.45 2.53 -9.69
N ILE A 275 13.76 3.20 -10.59
CA ILE A 275 13.83 2.96 -12.03
C ILE A 275 14.80 4.00 -12.61
N GLN A 276 15.83 3.55 -13.26
CA GLN A 276 16.70 4.42 -14.04
C GLN A 276 16.29 4.34 -15.49
N GLN A 277 15.96 5.48 -16.09
CA GLN A 277 15.58 5.57 -17.49
C GLN A 277 16.83 5.42 -18.38
N GLU A 278 16.72 4.59 -19.40
CA GLU A 278 17.81 4.42 -20.38
C GLU A 278 17.85 5.56 -21.41
N ASP A 279 16.69 6.12 -21.74
CA ASP A 279 16.53 7.24 -22.68
C ASP A 279 15.58 8.30 -22.11
N PRO A 280 16.08 9.18 -21.23
CA PRO A 280 15.26 10.24 -20.63
C PRO A 280 14.69 11.21 -21.68
N ALA A 281 15.35 11.40 -22.81
CA ALA A 281 14.85 12.24 -23.89
C ALA A 281 13.60 11.64 -24.54
N ALA A 282 13.56 10.32 -24.72
CA ALA A 282 12.39 9.62 -25.22
C ALA A 282 11.20 9.70 -24.24
N VAL A 283 11.45 9.71 -22.95
CA VAL A 283 10.41 9.92 -21.92
C VAL A 283 9.90 11.36 -21.98
N ARG A 284 10.77 12.35 -22.01
CA ARG A 284 10.37 13.77 -22.10
C ARG A 284 9.57 14.10 -23.36
N ASN A 285 9.85 13.45 -24.48
CA ASN A 285 9.11 13.65 -25.73
C ASN A 285 7.89 12.73 -25.90
N GLY A 286 7.58 11.90 -24.90
CA GLY A 286 6.40 11.04 -24.86
C GLY A 286 6.47 9.79 -25.74
N THR A 287 7.65 9.41 -26.23
CA THR A 287 7.85 8.18 -27.04
C THR A 287 8.12 6.94 -26.17
N ARG A 288 8.52 7.12 -24.91
CA ARG A 288 8.59 6.09 -23.88
C ARG A 288 7.80 6.51 -22.65
N GLN A 289 7.38 5.54 -21.85
CA GLN A 289 6.68 5.81 -20.59
C GLN A 289 7.69 6.12 -19.47
N PRO A 290 7.31 6.89 -18.45
CA PRO A 290 8.17 7.18 -17.30
C PRO A 290 8.66 5.93 -16.54
N PHE A 291 7.96 4.81 -16.71
CA PHE A 291 8.26 3.53 -16.05
C PHE A 291 9.14 2.60 -16.87
N ASP A 292 9.49 2.99 -18.11
CA ASP A 292 10.36 2.20 -18.98
C ASP A 292 11.82 2.47 -18.61
N GLY A 293 12.52 1.46 -18.11
CA GLY A 293 13.90 1.59 -17.65
C GLY A 293 14.42 0.31 -17.01
N VAL A 294 15.45 0.43 -16.23
CA VAL A 294 16.06 -0.67 -15.50
C VAL A 294 15.98 -0.42 -13.99
N LEU A 295 15.84 -1.48 -13.21
CA LEU A 295 15.86 -1.38 -11.75
C LEU A 295 17.28 -1.11 -11.25
N VAL A 296 17.41 -0.17 -10.34
CA VAL A 296 18.62 0.12 -9.59
C VAL A 296 18.33 0.27 -8.11
N LEU A 297 19.30 -0.08 -7.27
CA LEU A 297 19.30 0.32 -5.87
C LEU A 297 20.10 1.61 -5.74
N GLN A 298 19.54 2.62 -5.09
CA GLN A 298 20.27 3.76 -4.58
C GLN A 298 20.62 3.47 -3.12
N ARG A 299 21.90 3.44 -2.83
CA ARG A 299 22.42 3.26 -1.48
C ARG A 299 23.07 4.56 -1.02
N TRP A 300 22.51 5.16 0.02
CA TRP A 300 22.96 6.42 0.60
C TRP A 300 23.60 6.18 1.96
N ASP A 301 24.86 6.48 2.10
CA ASP A 301 25.59 6.47 3.37
C ASP A 301 25.50 7.86 4.00
N LEU A 302 24.70 8.00 5.04
CA LEU A 302 24.49 9.28 5.72
C LEU A 302 25.69 9.74 6.55
N THR A 303 26.67 8.85 6.82
CA THR A 303 27.89 9.20 7.54
C THR A 303 28.86 9.95 6.61
N THR A 304 28.96 9.51 5.36
CA THR A 304 29.86 10.08 4.37
C THR A 304 29.17 11.07 3.42
N GLY A 305 27.82 11.07 3.40
CA GLY A 305 27.03 11.84 2.45
C GLY A 305 27.07 11.31 1.02
N GLN A 306 27.61 10.10 0.81
CA GLN A 306 27.79 9.53 -0.54
C GLN A 306 26.65 8.64 -0.96
N ARG A 307 26.35 8.64 -2.25
CA ARG A 307 25.43 7.73 -2.91
C ARG A 307 26.16 6.76 -3.82
N THR A 308 25.76 5.49 -3.80
CA THR A 308 26.13 4.46 -4.76
C THR A 308 24.88 4.01 -5.51
N ILE A 309 24.95 3.90 -6.84
CA ILE A 309 23.90 3.30 -7.67
C ILE A 309 24.36 1.90 -8.03
N ILE A 310 23.52 0.92 -7.77
CA ILE A 310 23.81 -0.50 -7.96
C ILE A 310 22.75 -1.05 -8.92
N PRO A 311 23.12 -1.48 -10.15
CA PRO A 311 22.19 -2.13 -11.06
C PRO A 311 21.59 -3.40 -10.44
N VAL A 312 20.29 -3.60 -10.58
CA VAL A 312 19.63 -4.83 -10.16
C VAL A 312 19.68 -5.83 -11.30
N LEU A 313 20.38 -6.94 -11.08
CA LEU A 313 20.65 -7.96 -12.09
C LEU A 313 19.86 -9.23 -11.79
N ASP A 314 19.27 -9.83 -12.80
CA ASP A 314 18.61 -11.12 -12.70
C ASP A 314 19.63 -12.27 -12.52
N GLU A 315 19.14 -13.50 -12.43
CA GLU A 315 19.98 -14.71 -12.27
C GLU A 315 20.89 -14.97 -13.48
N ALA A 316 20.61 -14.39 -14.64
CA ALA A 316 21.45 -14.43 -15.83
C ALA A 316 22.47 -13.28 -15.88
N GLY A 317 22.48 -12.39 -14.90
CA GLY A 317 23.34 -11.21 -14.83
C GLY A 317 22.90 -10.08 -15.76
N GLN A 318 21.63 -10.08 -16.20
CA GLN A 318 21.07 -9.02 -17.01
C GLN A 318 20.30 -8.02 -16.14
N PRO A 319 20.33 -6.70 -16.48
CA PRO A 319 19.50 -5.72 -15.80
C PRO A 319 18.02 -6.11 -15.85
N ILE A 320 17.32 -5.94 -14.73
CA ILE A 320 15.87 -6.17 -14.70
C ILE A 320 15.18 -4.95 -15.32
N GLU A 321 14.60 -5.18 -16.50
CA GLU A 321 13.78 -4.18 -17.19
C GLU A 321 12.43 -3.99 -16.48
N THR A 322 11.93 -2.76 -16.53
CA THR A 322 10.63 -2.39 -15.96
C THR A 322 9.71 -1.86 -17.03
N ASP A 323 8.43 -2.02 -16.78
CA ASP A 323 7.32 -1.47 -17.55
C ASP A 323 6.20 -1.00 -16.61
N GLN A 324 5.20 -0.34 -17.14
CA GLN A 324 4.04 0.14 -16.38
C GLN A 324 3.34 -0.98 -15.61
N ASP A 325 3.37 -2.21 -16.11
CA ASP A 325 2.72 -3.36 -15.50
C ASP A 325 3.49 -3.94 -14.32
N ASN A 326 4.82 -3.78 -14.31
CA ASN A 326 5.70 -4.24 -13.24
C ASN A 326 6.01 -3.13 -12.21
N PHE A 327 5.43 -1.93 -12.40
CA PHE A 327 5.71 -0.79 -11.56
C PHE A 327 5.35 -1.04 -10.10
N LEU A 328 6.26 -0.66 -9.21
CA LEU A 328 6.21 -0.94 -7.77
C LEU A 328 5.38 0.07 -6.98
N TYR A 329 4.51 0.84 -7.60
CA TYR A 329 3.81 2.01 -7.06
C TYR A 329 3.16 1.82 -5.67
N TYR A 330 2.90 0.57 -5.26
CA TYR A 330 2.31 0.27 -3.96
C TYR A 330 3.03 -0.88 -3.23
N SER A 331 4.20 -1.30 -3.72
CA SER A 331 4.94 -2.34 -3.02
C SER A 331 5.70 -1.75 -1.85
N ARG A 332 5.57 -2.38 -0.71
CA ARG A 332 6.46 -2.13 0.42
C ARG A 332 7.69 -2.99 0.24
N ALA A 333 8.84 -2.43 0.58
CA ALA A 333 10.08 -3.17 0.64
C ALA A 333 10.58 -3.20 2.09
N ILE A 334 11.37 -4.21 2.38
CA ILE A 334 12.03 -4.36 3.68
C ILE A 334 13.48 -4.78 3.46
N ARG A 335 14.35 -4.34 4.33
CA ARG A 335 15.70 -4.86 4.42
C ARG A 335 15.78 -5.97 5.45
N VAL A 336 16.32 -7.13 5.07
CA VAL A 336 16.55 -8.27 5.94
C VAL A 336 18.02 -8.71 5.79
N GLY A 337 18.86 -8.33 6.73
CA GLY A 337 20.31 -8.52 6.60
C GLY A 337 20.86 -7.76 5.39
N ASP A 338 21.55 -8.47 4.50
CA ASP A 338 22.13 -7.90 3.29
C ASP A 338 21.18 -7.98 2.08
N GLU A 339 19.91 -8.30 2.28
CA GLU A 339 18.92 -8.39 1.21
C GLU A 339 17.86 -7.28 1.32
N TYR A 340 17.56 -6.66 0.18
CA TYR A 340 16.40 -5.82 -0.04
C TYR A 340 15.29 -6.66 -0.64
N ARG A 341 14.21 -6.88 0.10
CA ARG A 341 13.10 -7.74 -0.31
C ARG A 341 11.87 -6.91 -0.64
N PHE A 342 11.23 -7.22 -1.76
CA PHE A 342 10.04 -6.49 -2.21
C PHE A 342 9.10 -7.39 -3.01
N VAL A 343 7.86 -6.92 -3.18
CA VAL A 343 6.85 -7.56 -4.02
C VAL A 343 6.40 -6.56 -5.08
N THR A 344 6.41 -6.96 -6.33
CA THR A 344 5.92 -6.14 -7.45
C THR A 344 4.39 -6.05 -7.43
N LYS A 345 3.82 -5.09 -8.14
CA LYS A 345 2.37 -4.97 -8.35
C LYS A 345 1.72 -6.26 -8.88
N LYS A 346 2.45 -7.04 -9.69
CA LYS A 346 2.00 -8.34 -10.20
C LYS A 346 2.13 -9.49 -9.20
N GLY A 347 2.63 -9.24 -8.01
CA GLY A 347 2.81 -10.26 -6.98
C GLY A 347 4.12 -11.04 -7.09
N ASN A 348 5.06 -10.65 -7.95
CA ASN A 348 6.37 -11.28 -8.00
C ASN A 348 7.23 -10.77 -6.84
N ALA A 349 7.76 -11.68 -6.05
CA ALA A 349 8.61 -11.41 -4.91
C ALA A 349 10.09 -11.61 -5.28
N TYR A 350 10.91 -10.67 -4.88
CA TYR A 350 12.35 -10.68 -5.12
C TYR A 350 13.14 -10.41 -3.84
N ALA A 351 14.34 -10.98 -3.77
CA ALA A 351 15.39 -10.58 -2.85
C ALA A 351 16.60 -10.10 -3.67
N VAL A 352 17.10 -8.92 -3.36
CA VAL A 352 18.24 -8.29 -4.01
C VAL A 352 19.34 -8.09 -2.99
N ASP A 353 20.54 -8.62 -3.25
CA ASP A 353 21.71 -8.34 -2.45
C ASP A 353 22.08 -6.86 -2.57
N VAL A 354 22.13 -6.13 -1.46
CA VAL A 354 22.31 -4.67 -1.44
C VAL A 354 23.72 -4.22 -1.78
N THR A 355 24.66 -5.14 -1.93
CA THR A 355 26.06 -4.84 -2.28
C THR A 355 26.33 -5.11 -3.75
N SER A 356 25.88 -6.25 -4.26
CA SER A 356 26.12 -6.69 -5.63
C SER A 356 25.00 -6.34 -6.60
N GLY A 357 23.77 -6.11 -6.12
CA GLY A 357 22.59 -5.94 -6.95
C GLY A 357 22.01 -7.24 -7.52
N ASN A 358 22.59 -8.40 -7.19
CA ASN A 358 22.10 -9.68 -7.68
C ASN A 358 20.72 -9.97 -7.10
N ALA A 359 19.72 -10.13 -7.97
CA ALA A 359 18.36 -10.41 -7.60
C ALA A 359 18.04 -11.91 -7.77
N ARG A 360 17.29 -12.44 -6.83
CA ARG A 360 16.69 -13.78 -6.90
C ARG A 360 15.18 -13.62 -6.93
N HIS A 361 14.51 -14.28 -7.86
CA HIS A 361 13.07 -14.46 -7.81
C HIS A 361 12.75 -15.49 -6.71
N LEU A 362 11.92 -15.13 -5.73
CA LEU A 362 11.58 -15.99 -4.60
C LEU A 362 10.32 -16.82 -4.88
N PHE A 363 9.26 -16.12 -5.28
CA PHE A 363 7.96 -16.74 -5.61
C PHE A 363 7.07 -15.72 -6.34
N SER A 364 5.99 -16.21 -6.92
CA SER A 364 4.92 -15.37 -7.44
C SER A 364 3.64 -15.64 -6.66
N ILE A 365 2.99 -14.56 -6.23
CA ILE A 365 1.64 -14.60 -5.66
C ILE A 365 0.70 -14.37 -6.83
N PRO A 366 -0.06 -15.39 -7.27
CA PRO A 366 -1.01 -15.18 -8.36
C PRO A 366 -1.98 -14.07 -7.93
N SER A 367 -1.92 -12.93 -8.58
CA SER A 367 -2.99 -11.96 -8.49
C SER A 367 -4.08 -12.48 -9.43
N GLU A 368 -5.15 -13.03 -8.90
CA GLU A 368 -6.33 -13.28 -9.71
C GLU A 368 -6.70 -11.95 -10.40
N LYS A 369 -7.31 -12.02 -11.58
CA LYS A 369 -7.78 -10.84 -12.32
C LYS A 369 -8.98 -10.22 -11.58
N THR A 370 -8.76 -9.80 -10.37
CA THR A 370 -9.73 -9.10 -9.55
C THR A 370 -9.74 -7.63 -9.96
N ARG A 371 -10.87 -6.99 -9.89
CA ARG A 371 -11.00 -5.54 -10.14
C ARG A 371 -10.22 -4.72 -9.10
N ASN A 372 -10.02 -5.30 -7.93
CA ASN A 372 -9.24 -4.74 -6.85
C ASN A 372 -7.92 -5.51 -6.73
N PRO A 373 -6.77 -4.85 -6.89
CA PRO A 373 -5.48 -5.49 -6.69
C PRO A 373 -5.34 -5.96 -5.24
N ALA A 374 -4.62 -7.06 -5.04
CA ALA A 374 -4.22 -7.51 -3.71
C ALA A 374 -3.39 -6.43 -3.01
N VAL A 375 -3.60 -6.28 -1.72
CA VAL A 375 -2.79 -5.39 -0.87
C VAL A 375 -1.74 -6.21 -0.14
N PHE A 376 -0.48 -5.80 -0.27
CA PHE A 376 0.65 -6.50 0.33
C PHE A 376 1.17 -5.75 1.55
N GLN A 377 1.53 -6.50 2.59
CA GLN A 377 2.31 -6.00 3.71
C GLN A 377 3.51 -6.91 3.91
N VAL A 378 4.71 -6.37 3.73
CA VAL A 378 5.96 -7.10 3.92
C VAL A 378 6.38 -7.10 5.38
N SER A 379 7.01 -8.19 5.81
CA SER A 379 7.62 -8.35 7.13
C SER A 379 8.99 -9.01 6.98
N GLU A 380 9.76 -9.07 8.05
CA GLU A 380 11.07 -9.75 8.03
C GLU A 380 10.97 -11.22 7.61
N THR A 381 9.86 -11.89 7.93
CA THR A 381 9.69 -13.31 7.72
C THR A 381 8.90 -13.69 6.47
N GLY A 382 8.13 -12.76 5.88
CA GLY A 382 7.30 -13.06 4.72
C GLY A 382 6.37 -11.91 4.32
N VAL A 383 5.42 -12.23 3.48
CA VAL A 383 4.44 -11.30 2.91
C VAL A 383 3.04 -11.68 3.36
N TYR A 384 2.34 -10.75 3.96
CA TYR A 384 0.90 -10.84 4.18
C TYR A 384 0.17 -10.28 2.94
N VAL A 385 -0.85 -11.00 2.51
CA VAL A 385 -1.61 -10.69 1.29
C VAL A 385 -3.08 -10.63 1.65
N LEU A 386 -3.68 -9.47 1.45
CA LEU A 386 -5.10 -9.26 1.63
C LEU A 386 -5.77 -9.16 0.27
N GLU A 387 -6.64 -10.11 -0.04
CA GLU A 387 -7.31 -10.26 -1.33
C GLU A 387 -8.82 -10.21 -1.15
N GLN A 388 -9.51 -9.56 -2.08
CA GLN A 388 -10.95 -9.60 -2.19
C GLN A 388 -11.34 -10.50 -3.36
N ASN A 389 -12.10 -11.57 -3.07
CA ASN A 389 -12.76 -12.35 -4.12
C ASN A 389 -14.02 -11.61 -4.57
N ASP A 390 -14.00 -11.13 -5.81
CA ASP A 390 -15.08 -10.31 -6.38
C ASP A 390 -16.40 -11.08 -6.60
N ASP A 391 -16.31 -12.38 -6.83
CA ASP A 391 -17.49 -13.22 -7.13
C ASP A 391 -18.26 -13.61 -5.86
N GLU A 392 -17.53 -13.74 -4.75
CA GLU A 392 -18.09 -14.23 -3.48
C GLU A 392 -18.22 -13.13 -2.41
N ASP A 393 -17.76 -11.90 -2.70
CA ASP A 393 -17.65 -10.79 -1.72
C ASP A 393 -16.90 -11.23 -0.44
N VAL A 394 -15.90 -12.08 -0.60
CA VAL A 394 -15.11 -12.67 0.48
C VAL A 394 -13.74 -11.98 0.56
N LEU A 395 -13.34 -11.66 1.76
CA LEU A 395 -11.99 -11.17 2.07
C LEU A 395 -11.14 -12.34 2.56
N THR A 396 -9.95 -12.49 1.98
CA THR A 396 -8.99 -13.51 2.38
C THR A 396 -7.66 -12.85 2.76
N LEU A 397 -7.20 -13.10 3.98
CA LEU A 397 -5.84 -12.80 4.41
C LEU A 397 -5.00 -14.07 4.34
N SER A 398 -3.87 -14.01 3.70
CA SER A 398 -2.91 -15.09 3.62
C SER A 398 -1.49 -14.62 3.93
N TYR A 399 -0.62 -15.55 4.24
CA TYR A 399 0.79 -15.34 4.51
C TYR A 399 1.65 -16.23 3.63
N GLN A 400 2.67 -15.65 3.01
CA GLN A 400 3.67 -16.33 2.17
C GLN A 400 5.06 -16.07 2.74
N PRO A 401 5.77 -17.08 3.28
CA PRO A 401 7.12 -16.88 3.80
C PRO A 401 8.13 -16.62 2.66
N TRP A 402 9.21 -15.90 2.97
CA TRP A 402 10.25 -15.55 1.99
C TRP A 402 11.05 -16.75 1.44
N ASP A 403 11.08 -17.85 2.16
CA ASP A 403 11.77 -19.08 1.73
C ASP A 403 11.01 -19.88 0.65
N GLY A 404 9.87 -19.37 0.19
CA GLY A 404 9.03 -20.06 -0.79
C GLY A 404 8.17 -21.17 -0.20
N GLY A 405 8.12 -21.32 1.12
CA GLY A 405 7.18 -22.22 1.81
C GLY A 405 5.73 -21.98 1.39
N GLY A 406 4.85 -22.95 1.58
CA GLY A 406 3.47 -22.86 1.11
C GLY A 406 2.69 -21.65 1.65
N LYS A 407 1.92 -20.99 0.78
CA LYS A 407 0.95 -19.95 1.15
C LYS A 407 -0.03 -20.50 2.19
N ARG A 408 -0.17 -19.83 3.32
CA ARG A 408 -1.11 -20.19 4.39
C ARG A 408 -2.26 -19.18 4.43
N VAL A 409 -3.49 -19.66 4.39
CA VAL A 409 -4.67 -18.82 4.63
C VAL A 409 -4.80 -18.63 6.15
N LEU A 410 -4.81 -17.38 6.60
CA LEU A 410 -4.91 -17.01 8.00
C LEU A 410 -6.33 -16.67 8.41
N LEU A 411 -7.08 -16.02 7.50
CA LEU A 411 -8.46 -15.59 7.72
C LEU A 411 -9.20 -15.59 6.39
N THR A 412 -10.43 -16.10 6.39
CA THR A 412 -11.39 -15.92 5.28
C THR A 412 -12.73 -15.50 5.86
N THR A 413 -13.30 -14.42 5.36
CA THR A 413 -14.56 -13.89 5.88
C THR A 413 -15.43 -13.24 4.82
N GLY A 414 -16.73 -13.58 4.81
CA GLY A 414 -17.77 -12.90 4.03
C GLY A 414 -18.49 -11.79 4.83
N THR A 415 -18.15 -11.57 6.12
CA THR A 415 -18.86 -10.60 6.96
C THR A 415 -18.64 -9.15 6.55
N MET A 416 -17.64 -8.91 5.70
CA MET A 416 -17.32 -7.59 5.15
C MET A 416 -18.07 -7.25 3.86
N SER A 417 -18.84 -8.15 3.29
CA SER A 417 -19.48 -7.95 1.97
C SER A 417 -20.25 -6.63 1.87
N ARG A 418 -20.97 -6.24 2.92
CA ARG A 418 -21.72 -4.97 2.95
C ARG A 418 -20.84 -3.72 2.98
N TYR A 419 -19.57 -3.83 3.42
CA TYR A 419 -18.61 -2.74 3.42
C TYR A 419 -17.80 -2.69 2.12
N LEU A 420 -17.60 -3.82 1.48
CA LEU A 420 -16.90 -3.94 0.20
C LEU A 420 -17.78 -3.51 -0.98
N VAL A 421 -19.09 -3.72 -0.86
CA VAL A 421 -20.06 -3.41 -1.94
C VAL A 421 -21.15 -2.49 -1.40
N GLU A 422 -21.20 -1.27 -1.90
CA GLU A 422 -22.33 -0.39 -1.69
C GLU A 422 -23.39 -0.63 -2.77
N ARG A 423 -24.56 -1.06 -2.36
CA ARG A 423 -25.72 -1.21 -3.24
C ARG A 423 -26.62 0.01 -3.09
N ASN A 424 -26.41 1.03 -3.90
CA ASN A 424 -27.41 2.06 -4.02
C ASN A 424 -28.42 1.71 -5.15
N LEU A 425 -29.56 2.43 -5.19
CA LEU A 425 -30.70 2.12 -6.06
C LEU A 425 -30.40 2.13 -7.56
N LEU A 426 -29.26 2.64 -8.00
CA LEU A 426 -28.96 2.84 -9.41
C LEU A 426 -27.66 2.20 -9.88
N MET A 427 -26.65 2.10 -9.02
CA MET A 427 -25.36 1.48 -9.34
C MET A 427 -24.74 0.87 -8.07
N GLY A 428 -24.15 -0.32 -8.21
CA GLY A 428 -23.30 -0.86 -7.14
C GLY A 428 -21.91 -0.28 -7.23
N TYR A 429 -21.44 0.38 -6.17
CA TYR A 429 -20.06 0.77 -6.04
C TYR A 429 -19.31 -0.27 -5.23
N ARG A 430 -18.09 -0.59 -5.64
CA ARG A 430 -17.17 -1.41 -4.84
C ARG A 430 -16.13 -0.50 -4.21
N ARG A 431 -15.88 -0.72 -2.91
CA ARG A 431 -14.79 -0.06 -2.20
C ARG A 431 -13.49 -0.81 -2.43
N SER A 432 -12.41 -0.05 -2.52
CA SER A 432 -11.06 -0.59 -2.60
C SER A 432 -10.49 -0.79 -1.20
N ILE A 433 -9.72 -1.85 -1.02
CA ILE A 433 -8.87 -2.00 0.15
C ILE A 433 -7.67 -1.07 -0.04
N GLU A 434 -7.51 -0.08 0.83
CA GLU A 434 -6.37 0.84 0.75
C GLU A 434 -5.17 0.36 1.53
N SER A 435 -5.43 -0.10 2.74
CA SER A 435 -4.39 -0.60 3.63
C SER A 435 -4.98 -1.54 4.67
N PHE A 436 -4.12 -2.34 5.28
CA PHE A 436 -4.46 -3.10 6.46
C PHE A 436 -3.29 -3.09 7.44
N ALA A 437 -3.58 -3.42 8.69
CA ALA A 437 -2.59 -3.61 9.73
C ALA A 437 -2.94 -4.85 10.56
N LEU A 438 -1.93 -5.59 10.96
CA LEU A 438 -2.07 -6.75 11.81
C LEU A 438 -1.75 -6.37 13.26
N ARG A 439 -2.44 -6.99 14.20
CA ARG A 439 -2.13 -6.85 15.62
C ARG A 439 -0.71 -7.34 15.89
N PRO A 440 0.13 -6.56 16.61
CA PRO A 440 1.46 -7.02 16.98
C PRO A 440 1.43 -8.38 17.66
N GLY A 441 2.36 -9.26 17.25
CA GLY A 441 2.47 -10.61 17.76
C GLY A 441 1.44 -11.62 17.26
N TRP A 442 0.47 -11.22 16.44
CA TRP A 442 -0.45 -12.18 15.82
C TRP A 442 0.16 -12.81 14.56
N ASP A 443 0.28 -14.11 14.58
CA ASP A 443 0.89 -14.93 13.53
C ASP A 443 -0.10 -15.80 12.72
N GLY A 444 -1.41 -15.53 12.90
CA GLY A 444 -2.47 -16.30 12.26
C GLY A 444 -2.84 -17.58 12.99
N GLY A 445 -2.47 -17.71 14.26
CA GLY A 445 -2.78 -18.87 15.09
C GLY A 445 -1.94 -20.10 14.73
N ALA A 446 -0.77 -19.90 14.14
CA ALA A 446 0.21 -20.96 13.89
C ALA A 446 0.96 -21.26 15.20
N GLN A 447 0.27 -21.89 16.16
CA GLN A 447 0.87 -22.65 17.27
C GLN A 447 0.67 -24.13 17.04
#